data_235df405f1aa50d93b7c1110493cc637
#
_entry.id   235df405f1aa50d93b7c1110493cc637
#
_cell.length_a   1.000
_cell.length_b   1.000
_cell.length_c   1.000
_cell.angle_alpha   90.00
_cell.angle_beta   90.00
_cell.angle_gamma   90.00
#
_symmetry.space_group_name_H-M   'P 1'
#
loop_
_entity.id
_entity.type
_entity.pdbx_description
1 polymer ?
#
loop_
_entity_poly.entity_id
_entity_poly.type
_entity_poly.pdbx_seq_one_letter_code
_entity_poly.pdbx_strand_id
1 'polypeptide(L)'
;RESRRYYPTGEVSAQLIGVTDVDDTGVEGLERMYNEWLTGTPGSRKIRRDAKGRQVEILETKSGEKAGDLQLTIDQRIQALAYKEIKEAMIYYQSSSASAIVIDVKSGDVLAMVNAPSFNPNDRSDISAHRMRNRVITDAFEPGSALKPLAVLTALEFGEVEPEDSVNTHPGWMRLGGSLVKDSRNYGELTLEEIIQHSSNMGTSKLALSVPKQFLLDTYYNMGLMSDTGLNMAGESSGIFHERSRWSEFELATLSFGYGISVTTAQLGRLYATLANGGVKQPLNIIQSPKQAGWQPQSERVISEENARAIVNMMESVTQRGGTAKKAAIPGYRVAGKTGTSRKAVAGGYGEEYVNIFAGIAPVSDPRLVTIVLINEPGGDLYHAGDTAAPVFSSIMGGALHMLNIPPDDKQVTSSPWLKGGESGS
;
A
#
# COMPACT_ATOMS: atom_id res chain seq x y z
N ARG A 1 31.56 -17.41 24.13
CA ARG A 1 30.22 -16.80 24.21
C ARG A 1 29.69 -16.79 22.78
N GLU A 2 28.61 -17.51 22.55
CA GLU A 2 27.86 -17.45 21.31
C GLU A 2 26.86 -16.30 21.45
N SER A 3 26.81 -15.39 20.47
CA SER A 3 25.75 -14.39 20.34
C SER A 3 24.54 -15.05 19.67
N ARG A 4 23.35 -14.73 20.12
CA ARG A 4 22.12 -15.20 19.51
C ARG A 4 21.29 -14.00 19.08
N ARG A 5 20.82 -14.00 17.86
CA ARG A 5 19.88 -13.00 17.36
C ARG A 5 18.56 -13.08 18.15
N TYR A 6 18.07 -11.94 18.60
CA TYR A 6 16.81 -11.82 19.32
C TYR A 6 15.94 -10.73 18.67
N TYR A 7 14.67 -11.02 18.49
CA TYR A 7 13.70 -10.16 17.79
C TYR A 7 12.66 -9.65 18.80
N PRO A 8 12.83 -8.46 19.40
CA PRO A 8 11.97 -7.96 20.47
C PRO A 8 10.52 -7.75 20.04
N THR A 9 10.28 -7.39 18.76
CA THR A 9 8.94 -7.14 18.21
C THR A 9 8.18 -8.43 17.87
N GLY A 10 8.85 -9.58 17.95
CA GLY A 10 8.22 -10.87 17.68
C GLY A 10 7.50 -10.89 16.32
N GLU A 11 6.26 -11.36 16.31
CA GLU A 11 5.43 -11.53 15.11
C GLU A 11 5.05 -10.21 14.41
N VAL A 12 5.11 -9.07 15.13
CA VAL A 12 4.65 -7.75 14.61
C VAL A 12 5.47 -7.27 13.42
N SER A 13 6.76 -7.59 13.38
CA SER A 13 7.66 -7.13 12.31
C SER A 13 8.40 -8.29 11.63
N ALA A 14 7.95 -9.53 11.85
CA ALA A 14 8.70 -10.72 11.46
C ALA A 14 9.01 -10.79 9.96
N GLN A 15 8.00 -10.54 9.09
CA GLN A 15 8.19 -10.60 7.64
C GLN A 15 9.06 -9.46 7.11
N LEU A 16 9.03 -8.31 7.79
CA LEU A 16 9.82 -7.15 7.42
C LEU A 16 11.29 -7.33 7.82
N ILE A 17 11.54 -7.64 9.09
CA ILE A 17 12.89 -7.83 9.61
C ILE A 17 13.50 -9.10 9.02
N GLY A 18 12.72 -10.17 8.92
CA GLY A 18 13.19 -11.47 8.49
C GLY A 18 13.83 -12.26 9.61
N VAL A 19 14.65 -13.22 9.24
CA VAL A 19 15.35 -14.12 10.16
C VAL A 19 16.76 -14.42 9.67
N THR A 20 17.63 -14.82 10.61
CA THR A 20 18.92 -15.43 10.32
C THR A 20 18.84 -16.96 10.42
N ASP A 21 19.76 -17.65 9.79
CA ASP A 21 20.00 -19.09 10.01
C ASP A 21 20.75 -19.36 11.33
N VAL A 22 21.23 -20.61 11.50
CA VAL A 22 21.98 -21.03 12.68
C VAL A 22 23.38 -20.43 12.77
N ASP A 23 23.90 -19.97 11.63
CA ASP A 23 25.23 -19.35 11.49
C ASP A 23 25.14 -17.82 11.51
N ASP A 24 24.01 -17.24 11.95
CA ASP A 24 23.69 -15.82 11.98
C ASP A 24 23.69 -15.14 10.60
N THR A 25 23.54 -15.91 9.51
CA THR A 25 23.40 -15.37 8.14
C THR A 25 21.94 -15.03 7.86
N GLY A 26 21.69 -13.82 7.35
CA GLY A 26 20.35 -13.38 6.99
C GLY A 26 19.73 -14.21 5.86
N VAL A 27 18.53 -14.77 6.10
CA VAL A 27 17.82 -15.66 5.17
C VAL A 27 16.69 -14.93 4.46
N GLU A 28 15.95 -14.08 5.17
CA GLU A 28 14.79 -13.33 4.68
C GLU A 28 14.78 -11.90 5.19
N GLY A 29 13.95 -11.05 4.55
CA GLY A 29 13.69 -9.67 4.97
C GLY A 29 14.92 -8.78 4.96
N LEU A 30 14.95 -7.83 5.87
CA LEU A 30 16.06 -6.90 6.03
C LEU A 30 17.34 -7.58 6.53
N GLU A 31 17.23 -8.67 7.30
CA GLU A 31 18.38 -9.49 7.72
C GLU A 31 19.15 -10.01 6.52
N ARG A 32 18.46 -10.50 5.48
CA ARG A 32 19.06 -10.95 4.23
C ARG A 32 19.61 -9.79 3.41
N MET A 33 18.82 -8.73 3.25
CA MET A 33 19.16 -7.59 2.40
C MET A 33 20.41 -6.84 2.90
N TYR A 34 20.55 -6.72 4.22
CA TYR A 34 21.64 -6.02 4.87
C TYR A 34 22.59 -6.94 5.64
N ASN A 35 22.67 -8.23 5.23
CA ASN A 35 23.44 -9.23 5.95
C ASN A 35 24.91 -8.80 6.19
N GLU A 36 25.62 -8.31 5.16
CA GLU A 36 27.01 -7.88 5.27
C GLU A 36 27.16 -6.70 6.25
N TRP A 37 26.24 -5.74 6.21
CA TRP A 37 26.22 -4.59 7.11
C TRP A 37 25.94 -4.99 8.55
N LEU A 38 24.96 -5.89 8.76
CA LEU A 38 24.51 -6.33 10.09
C LEU A 38 25.46 -7.34 10.75
N THR A 39 26.31 -8.03 9.98
CA THR A 39 27.30 -8.99 10.50
C THR A 39 28.71 -8.39 10.59
N GLY A 40 29.03 -7.41 9.72
CA GLY A 40 30.39 -6.91 9.55
C GLY A 40 31.34 -7.99 8.99
N THR A 41 32.63 -7.73 9.03
CA THR A 41 33.65 -8.69 8.62
C THR A 41 34.43 -9.19 9.83
N PRO A 42 34.57 -10.52 10.01
CA PRO A 42 35.36 -11.04 11.13
C PRO A 42 36.85 -10.68 10.96
N GLY A 43 37.47 -10.28 12.04
CA GLY A 43 38.92 -10.13 12.10
C GLY A 43 39.61 -11.49 12.05
N SER A 44 40.85 -11.51 11.56
CA SER A 44 41.67 -12.71 11.55
C SER A 44 42.99 -12.52 12.26
N ARG A 45 43.46 -13.58 12.91
CA ARG A 45 44.81 -13.62 13.53
C ARG A 45 45.57 -14.83 13.02
N LYS A 46 46.73 -14.57 12.46
CA LYS A 46 47.68 -15.63 12.12
C LYS A 46 48.61 -15.82 13.30
N ILE A 47 48.56 -16.98 13.92
CA ILE A 47 49.32 -17.31 15.11
C ILE A 47 50.31 -18.43 14.84
N ARG A 48 51.48 -18.38 15.47
CA ARG A 48 52.42 -19.51 15.54
C ARG A 48 52.13 -20.30 16.81
N ARG A 49 52.02 -21.62 16.67
CA ARG A 49 51.83 -22.53 17.79
C ARG A 49 53.06 -23.45 17.97
N ASP A 50 53.33 -23.84 19.22
CA ASP A 50 54.34 -24.86 19.52
C ASP A 50 53.81 -26.27 19.20
N ALA A 51 54.72 -27.28 19.36
CA ALA A 51 54.37 -28.66 19.13
C ALA A 51 53.29 -29.22 20.07
N LYS A 52 52.92 -28.49 21.14
CA LYS A 52 51.83 -28.80 22.08
C LYS A 52 50.57 -28.00 21.82
N GLY A 53 50.51 -27.25 20.69
CA GLY A 53 49.34 -26.46 20.29
C GLY A 53 49.19 -25.13 21.00
N ARG A 54 50.13 -24.71 21.85
CA ARG A 54 50.07 -23.45 22.58
C ARG A 54 50.49 -22.29 21.68
N GLN A 55 49.77 -21.16 21.74
CA GLN A 55 50.13 -19.95 21.02
C GLN A 55 51.47 -19.40 21.51
N VAL A 56 52.43 -19.24 20.63
CA VAL A 56 53.78 -18.72 20.91
C VAL A 56 53.90 -17.25 20.45
N GLU A 57 53.32 -16.97 19.27
CA GLU A 57 53.48 -15.66 18.62
C GLU A 57 52.27 -15.33 17.76
N ILE A 58 51.93 -14.04 17.71
CA ILE A 58 50.95 -13.49 16.77
C ILE A 58 51.73 -12.92 15.61
N LEU A 59 51.61 -13.57 14.43
CA LEU A 59 52.34 -13.17 13.23
C LEU A 59 51.65 -12.03 12.48
N GLU A 60 50.32 -12.00 12.48
CA GLU A 60 49.52 -11.03 11.79
C GLU A 60 48.16 -10.89 12.50
N THR A 61 47.68 -9.66 12.61
CA THR A 61 46.30 -9.37 13.06
C THR A 61 45.65 -8.48 12.03
N LYS A 62 44.55 -8.94 11.45
CA LYS A 62 43.65 -8.11 10.64
C LYS A 62 42.42 -7.79 11.48
N SER A 63 42.19 -6.52 11.70
CA SER A 63 40.94 -6.06 12.36
C SER A 63 39.77 -6.32 11.44
N GLY A 64 38.70 -6.87 11.99
CA GLY A 64 37.44 -6.93 11.27
C GLY A 64 36.72 -5.58 11.26
N GLU A 65 35.75 -5.47 10.40
CA GLU A 65 34.80 -4.36 10.43
C GLU A 65 33.66 -4.71 11.41
N LYS A 66 33.30 -3.74 12.24
CA LYS A 66 32.18 -3.93 13.17
C LYS A 66 30.87 -3.95 12.43
N ALA A 67 29.93 -4.77 12.89
CA ALA A 67 28.54 -4.71 12.49
C ALA A 67 27.98 -3.30 12.66
N GLY A 68 27.18 -2.86 11.72
CA GLY A 68 26.51 -1.56 11.74
C GLY A 68 25.07 -1.67 12.22
N ASP A 69 24.56 -0.57 12.78
CA ASP A 69 23.14 -0.44 13.10
C ASP A 69 22.34 -0.02 11.85
N LEU A 70 21.13 -0.56 11.71
CA LEU A 70 20.20 -0.20 10.66
C LEU A 70 18.99 0.48 11.28
N GLN A 71 18.83 1.78 11.01
CA GLN A 71 17.68 2.55 11.46
C GLN A 71 16.61 2.57 10.38
N LEU A 72 15.39 2.15 10.73
CA LEU A 72 14.26 2.09 9.82
C LEU A 72 13.38 3.34 9.92
N THR A 73 12.58 3.58 8.88
CA THR A 73 11.52 4.61 8.88
C THR A 73 10.28 4.17 9.66
N ILE A 74 10.21 2.89 10.01
CA ILE A 74 9.08 2.29 10.73
C ILE A 74 8.86 2.96 12.09
N ASP A 75 7.66 3.47 12.32
CA ASP A 75 7.20 3.84 13.65
C ASP A 75 6.64 2.59 14.35
N GLN A 76 7.32 2.15 15.41
CA GLN A 76 6.95 0.92 16.11
C GLN A 76 5.52 0.94 16.67
N ARG A 77 5.01 2.13 17.03
CA ARG A 77 3.63 2.29 17.56
C ARG A 77 2.60 2.05 16.47
N ILE A 78 2.86 2.63 15.27
CA ILE A 78 1.98 2.47 14.09
C ILE A 78 2.07 1.03 13.58
N GLN A 79 3.27 0.45 13.54
CA GLN A 79 3.50 -0.94 13.16
C GLN A 79 2.71 -1.90 14.08
N ALA A 80 2.79 -1.71 15.40
CA ALA A 80 2.09 -2.53 16.36
C ALA A 80 0.56 -2.39 16.25
N LEU A 81 0.06 -1.16 16.08
CA LEU A 81 -1.36 -0.90 15.87
C LEU A 81 -1.84 -1.59 14.58
N ALA A 82 -1.15 -1.33 13.46
CA ALA A 82 -1.52 -1.90 12.16
C ALA A 82 -1.54 -3.42 12.18
N TYR A 83 -0.53 -4.04 12.81
CA TYR A 83 -0.50 -5.50 12.95
C TYR A 83 -1.66 -6.04 13.79
N LYS A 84 -1.97 -5.39 14.92
CA LYS A 84 -3.10 -5.77 15.76
C LYS A 84 -4.41 -5.74 14.96
N GLU A 85 -4.69 -4.64 14.28
CA GLU A 85 -5.93 -4.44 13.54
C GLU A 85 -6.10 -5.44 12.39
N ILE A 86 -5.04 -5.72 11.61
CA ILE A 86 -5.14 -6.71 10.52
C ILE A 86 -5.25 -8.15 11.04
N LYS A 87 -4.61 -8.46 12.18
CA LYS A 87 -4.68 -9.79 12.80
C LYS A 87 -6.09 -10.05 13.34
N GLU A 88 -6.67 -9.08 14.05
CA GLU A 88 -8.04 -9.16 14.55
C GLU A 88 -9.03 -9.26 13.40
N ALA A 89 -8.85 -8.46 12.33
CA ALA A 89 -9.69 -8.53 11.14
C ALA A 89 -9.58 -9.88 10.42
N MET A 90 -8.37 -10.44 10.28
CA MET A 90 -8.19 -11.76 9.69
C MET A 90 -8.98 -12.84 10.44
N ILE A 91 -8.96 -12.80 11.78
CA ILE A 91 -9.71 -13.74 12.62
C ILE A 91 -11.23 -13.49 12.52
N TYR A 92 -11.65 -12.23 12.64
CA TYR A 92 -13.06 -11.85 12.65
C TYR A 92 -13.75 -12.17 11.32
N TYR A 93 -13.11 -11.85 10.20
CA TYR A 93 -13.65 -12.12 8.86
C TYR A 93 -13.30 -13.52 8.35
N GLN A 94 -12.63 -14.36 9.15
CA GLN A 94 -12.21 -15.71 8.76
C GLN A 94 -11.44 -15.68 7.42
N SER A 95 -10.62 -14.66 7.20
CA SER A 95 -9.88 -14.47 5.95
C SER A 95 -8.58 -15.27 5.97
N SER A 96 -8.11 -15.65 4.77
CA SER A 96 -6.88 -16.44 4.62
C SER A 96 -5.63 -15.63 4.94
N SER A 97 -5.67 -14.33 4.70
CA SER A 97 -4.60 -13.39 5.05
C SER A 97 -5.10 -11.94 5.05
N ALA A 98 -4.35 -11.09 5.73
CA ALA A 98 -4.53 -9.65 5.70
C ALA A 98 -3.17 -8.94 5.66
N SER A 99 -3.12 -7.77 5.05
CA SER A 99 -1.92 -6.93 5.01
C SER A 99 -2.26 -5.45 5.02
N ALA A 100 -1.32 -4.63 5.49
CA ALA A 100 -1.45 -3.19 5.41
C ALA A 100 -0.08 -2.51 5.26
N ILE A 101 -0.10 -1.33 4.65
CA ILE A 101 1.03 -0.42 4.56
C ILE A 101 0.58 0.99 4.93
N VAL A 102 1.41 1.71 5.68
CA VAL A 102 1.22 3.13 6.01
C VAL A 102 2.42 3.91 5.50
N ILE A 103 2.17 4.95 4.71
CA ILE A 103 3.20 5.73 4.00
C ILE A 103 3.05 7.20 4.36
N ASP A 104 4.15 7.87 4.68
CA ASP A 104 4.21 9.33 4.76
C ASP A 104 4.28 9.91 3.33
N VAL A 105 3.32 10.77 3.01
CA VAL A 105 3.16 11.35 1.67
C VAL A 105 4.32 12.25 1.28
N LYS A 106 4.89 12.98 2.23
CA LYS A 106 5.91 14.00 1.95
C LYS A 106 7.29 13.40 1.70
N SER A 107 7.62 12.30 2.40
CA SER A 107 8.94 11.66 2.31
C SER A 107 8.96 10.37 1.49
N GLY A 108 7.82 9.71 1.30
CA GLY A 108 7.75 8.35 0.77
C GLY A 108 8.17 7.28 1.79
N ASP A 109 8.38 7.67 3.05
CA ASP A 109 8.78 6.75 4.10
C ASP A 109 7.64 5.79 4.48
N VAL A 110 7.95 4.51 4.55
CA VAL A 110 7.05 3.50 5.05
C VAL A 110 7.10 3.51 6.57
N LEU A 111 5.99 3.90 7.20
CA LEU A 111 5.83 3.98 8.65
C LEU A 111 5.35 2.67 9.27
N ALA A 112 4.64 1.86 8.49
CA ALA A 112 4.25 0.50 8.88
C ALA A 112 4.10 -0.37 7.63
N MET A 113 4.50 -1.64 7.78
CA MET A 113 4.34 -2.69 6.77
C MET A 113 4.08 -4.01 7.50
N VAL A 114 2.84 -4.48 7.44
CA VAL A 114 2.36 -5.59 8.27
C VAL A 114 1.64 -6.65 7.45
N ASN A 115 1.78 -7.90 7.89
CA ASN A 115 1.15 -9.06 7.26
C ASN A 115 0.62 -10.02 8.33
N ALA A 116 -0.54 -10.63 8.06
CA ALA A 116 -1.11 -11.73 8.82
C ALA A 116 -1.54 -12.84 7.84
N PRO A 117 -1.34 -14.13 8.16
CA PRO A 117 -0.69 -14.65 9.37
C PRO A 117 0.80 -14.33 9.42
N SER A 118 1.33 -14.19 10.62
CA SER A 118 2.74 -13.98 10.91
C SER A 118 3.32 -15.16 11.69
N PHE A 119 4.57 -15.05 12.09
CA PHE A 119 5.31 -16.06 12.86
C PHE A 119 6.15 -15.41 13.94
N ASN A 120 6.55 -16.19 14.96
CA ASN A 120 7.51 -15.74 15.96
C ASN A 120 8.94 -16.03 15.48
N PRO A 121 9.77 -15.03 15.11
CA PRO A 121 11.13 -15.28 14.65
C PRO A 121 12.07 -15.82 15.73
N ASN A 122 11.68 -15.73 17.01
CA ASN A 122 12.43 -16.33 18.13
C ASN A 122 12.14 -17.81 18.32
N ASP A 123 11.06 -18.35 17.70
CA ASP A 123 10.69 -19.75 17.74
C ASP A 123 10.77 -20.37 16.34
N ARG A 124 11.82 -21.12 16.09
CA ARG A 124 12.07 -21.74 14.77
C ARG A 124 11.04 -22.80 14.39
N SER A 125 10.30 -23.36 15.35
CA SER A 125 9.25 -24.34 15.08
C SER A 125 8.01 -23.74 14.43
N ASP A 126 7.79 -22.42 14.57
CA ASP A 126 6.68 -21.67 14.00
C ASP A 126 6.95 -21.12 12.57
N ILE A 127 8.18 -21.27 12.10
CA ILE A 127 8.61 -20.75 10.80
C ILE A 127 8.10 -21.63 9.65
N SER A 128 7.36 -21.03 8.73
CA SER A 128 6.92 -21.66 7.49
C SER A 128 6.95 -20.66 6.33
N ALA A 129 7.20 -21.13 5.11
CA ALA A 129 7.27 -20.29 3.92
C ALA A 129 6.01 -19.41 3.75
N HIS A 130 4.82 -19.96 4.05
CA HIS A 130 3.57 -19.23 3.98
C HIS A 130 3.51 -18.06 4.98
N ARG A 131 4.01 -18.23 6.21
CA ARG A 131 4.01 -17.19 7.26
C ARG A 131 5.15 -16.17 7.08
N MET A 132 6.27 -16.60 6.50
CA MET A 132 7.43 -15.73 6.22
C MET A 132 7.16 -14.73 5.10
N ARG A 133 6.20 -14.99 4.24
CA ARG A 133 5.93 -14.21 3.04
C ARG A 133 5.48 -12.78 3.37
N ASN A 134 6.21 -11.78 2.90
CA ASN A 134 5.85 -10.37 2.99
C ASN A 134 4.87 -10.01 1.85
N ARG A 135 3.59 -10.27 2.06
CA ARG A 135 2.53 -10.12 1.06
C ARG A 135 2.38 -8.69 0.55
N VAL A 136 2.74 -7.70 1.36
CA VAL A 136 2.67 -6.29 0.95
C VAL A 136 3.46 -6.03 -0.33
N ILE A 137 4.58 -6.73 -0.52
CA ILE A 137 5.49 -6.55 -1.67
C ILE A 137 5.49 -7.72 -2.64
N THR A 138 5.07 -8.93 -2.22
CA THR A 138 5.19 -10.14 -3.05
C THR A 138 3.89 -10.53 -3.75
N ASP A 139 2.73 -10.26 -3.13
CA ASP A 139 1.45 -10.74 -3.62
C ASP A 139 0.83 -9.71 -4.55
N ALA A 140 0.78 -10.06 -5.84
CA ALA A 140 0.10 -9.26 -6.84
C ALA A 140 -1.36 -9.73 -6.99
N PHE A 141 -2.28 -8.77 -7.02
CA PHE A 141 -3.72 -8.99 -7.13
C PHE A 141 -4.34 -7.96 -8.08
N GLU A 142 -5.47 -8.29 -8.67
CA GLU A 142 -6.24 -7.33 -9.44
C GLU A 142 -6.91 -6.33 -8.49
N PRO A 143 -6.57 -5.02 -8.57
CA PRO A 143 -7.03 -4.02 -7.60
C PRO A 143 -8.51 -3.65 -7.75
N GLY A 144 -9.13 -4.08 -8.84
CA GLY A 144 -10.52 -3.77 -9.12
C GLY A 144 -10.80 -2.27 -9.03
N SER A 145 -11.92 -1.92 -8.45
CA SER A 145 -12.38 -0.52 -8.37
C SER A 145 -11.42 0.45 -7.66
N ALA A 146 -10.37 -0.03 -6.99
CA ALA A 146 -9.35 0.86 -6.41
C ALA A 146 -8.51 1.59 -7.50
N LEU A 147 -8.56 1.15 -8.76
CA LEU A 147 -7.93 1.86 -9.90
C LEU A 147 -8.83 2.88 -10.58
N LYS A 148 -10.12 2.96 -10.29
CA LYS A 148 -11.04 3.87 -10.97
C LYS A 148 -10.65 5.35 -10.90
N PRO A 149 -10.10 5.87 -9.78
CA PRO A 149 -9.57 7.23 -9.74
C PRO A 149 -8.53 7.49 -10.83
N LEU A 150 -7.72 6.48 -11.17
CA LEU A 150 -6.69 6.62 -12.21
C LEU A 150 -7.29 6.71 -13.62
N ALA A 151 -8.41 6.05 -13.88
CA ALA A 151 -9.11 6.17 -15.16
C ALA A 151 -9.72 7.58 -15.34
N VAL A 152 -10.31 8.14 -14.28
CA VAL A 152 -10.82 9.52 -14.28
C VAL A 152 -9.66 10.51 -14.45
N LEU A 153 -8.57 10.33 -13.70
CA LEU A 153 -7.36 11.13 -13.83
C LEU A 153 -6.82 11.14 -15.26
N THR A 154 -6.79 9.99 -15.92
CA THR A 154 -6.27 9.89 -17.29
C THR A 154 -7.07 10.75 -18.26
N ALA A 155 -8.39 10.79 -18.13
CA ALA A 155 -9.24 11.63 -18.96
C ALA A 155 -9.03 13.14 -18.68
N LEU A 156 -8.83 13.52 -17.42
CA LEU A 156 -8.47 14.89 -17.03
C LEU A 156 -7.09 15.30 -17.57
N GLU A 157 -6.07 14.44 -17.42
CA GLU A 157 -4.71 14.73 -17.91
C GLU A 157 -4.63 14.81 -19.43
N PHE A 158 -5.49 14.07 -20.14
CA PHE A 158 -5.58 14.17 -21.58
C PHE A 158 -6.32 15.42 -22.04
N GLY A 159 -7.10 16.06 -21.16
CA GLY A 159 -7.96 17.19 -21.51
C GLY A 159 -9.22 16.80 -22.26
N GLU A 160 -9.68 15.54 -22.10
CA GLU A 160 -10.94 15.05 -22.67
C GLU A 160 -12.14 15.56 -21.87
N VAL A 161 -11.96 15.78 -20.58
CA VAL A 161 -12.97 16.26 -19.63
C VAL A 161 -12.38 17.27 -18.65
N GLU A 162 -13.23 18.15 -18.13
CA GLU A 162 -12.95 19.05 -17.04
C GLU A 162 -13.55 18.51 -15.73
N PRO A 163 -13.08 18.94 -14.52
CA PRO A 163 -13.54 18.40 -13.25
C PRO A 163 -15.07 18.49 -13.01
N GLU A 164 -15.74 19.45 -13.60
CA GLU A 164 -17.17 19.71 -13.48
C GLU A 164 -18.04 18.94 -14.49
N ASP A 165 -17.39 18.23 -15.41
CA ASP A 165 -18.10 17.49 -16.46
C ASP A 165 -18.84 16.27 -15.91
N SER A 166 -19.79 15.80 -16.70
CA SER A 166 -20.57 14.61 -16.43
C SER A 166 -20.51 13.62 -17.59
N VAL A 167 -20.75 12.37 -17.27
CA VAL A 167 -20.77 11.24 -18.22
C VAL A 167 -22.13 10.56 -18.18
N ASN A 168 -22.77 10.46 -19.32
CA ASN A 168 -24.02 9.70 -19.44
C ASN A 168 -23.74 8.19 -19.33
N THR A 169 -24.21 7.56 -18.26
CA THR A 169 -24.07 6.12 -18.02
C THR A 169 -25.33 5.32 -18.37
N HIS A 170 -26.38 5.99 -18.90
CA HIS A 170 -27.60 5.31 -19.34
C HIS A 170 -27.29 4.30 -20.48
N PRO A 171 -27.94 3.14 -20.51
CA PRO A 171 -28.92 2.57 -19.60
C PRO A 171 -28.34 1.78 -18.41
N GLY A 172 -27.09 2.00 -18.03
CA GLY A 172 -26.40 1.29 -16.96
C GLY A 172 -25.64 0.04 -17.44
N TRP A 173 -25.59 -0.18 -18.74
CA TRP A 173 -24.81 -1.24 -19.38
C TRP A 173 -24.45 -0.89 -20.83
N MET A 174 -23.39 -1.49 -21.33
CA MET A 174 -23.00 -1.42 -22.75
C MET A 174 -22.36 -2.74 -23.20
N ARG A 175 -22.45 -3.01 -24.49
CA ARG A 175 -21.76 -4.13 -25.12
C ARG A 175 -20.54 -3.64 -25.89
N LEU A 176 -19.40 -4.26 -25.59
CA LEU A 176 -18.14 -4.05 -26.30
C LEU A 176 -17.72 -5.36 -26.92
N GLY A 177 -17.88 -5.47 -28.22
CA GLY A 177 -17.81 -6.76 -28.94
C GLY A 177 -18.86 -7.74 -28.38
N GLY A 178 -18.44 -8.93 -27.97
CA GLY A 178 -19.32 -9.96 -27.40
C GLY A 178 -19.55 -9.83 -25.86
N SER A 179 -18.86 -8.90 -25.20
CA SER A 179 -18.82 -8.81 -23.74
C SER A 179 -19.67 -7.67 -23.19
N LEU A 180 -20.11 -7.78 -21.94
CA LEU A 180 -20.99 -6.83 -21.28
C LEU A 180 -20.24 -6.09 -20.16
N VAL A 181 -20.24 -4.76 -20.21
CA VAL A 181 -19.89 -3.89 -19.09
C VAL A 181 -21.18 -3.37 -18.47
N LYS A 182 -21.30 -3.39 -17.16
CA LYS A 182 -22.50 -2.92 -16.45
C LYS A 182 -22.19 -2.32 -15.11
N ASP A 183 -23.01 -1.38 -14.68
CA ASP A 183 -23.12 -0.89 -13.31
C ASP A 183 -24.08 -1.74 -12.49
N SER A 184 -24.14 -1.54 -11.19
CA SER A 184 -25.10 -2.19 -10.28
C SER A 184 -26.55 -1.75 -10.57
N ARG A 185 -26.72 -0.56 -11.12
CA ARG A 185 -28.01 0.02 -11.56
C ARG A 185 -27.78 1.05 -12.66
N ASN A 186 -28.84 1.52 -13.27
CA ASN A 186 -28.78 2.70 -14.12
C ASN A 186 -28.70 3.95 -13.27
N TYR A 187 -27.58 4.66 -13.36
CA TYR A 187 -27.36 5.93 -12.65
C TYR A 187 -27.72 7.14 -13.50
N GLY A 188 -27.95 6.99 -14.81
CA GLY A 188 -28.19 8.10 -15.73
C GLY A 188 -26.94 8.91 -16.01
N GLU A 189 -26.97 10.19 -15.77
CA GLU A 189 -25.81 11.08 -15.90
C GLU A 189 -25.10 11.19 -14.56
N LEU A 190 -23.78 11.05 -14.55
CA LEU A 190 -22.94 11.11 -13.35
C LEU A 190 -21.82 12.13 -13.57
N THR A 191 -21.57 12.98 -12.58
CA THR A 191 -20.36 13.78 -12.51
C THR A 191 -19.14 12.90 -12.31
N LEU A 192 -17.92 13.41 -12.55
CA LEU A 192 -16.68 12.64 -12.31
C LEU A 192 -16.56 12.21 -10.85
N GLU A 193 -16.97 13.06 -9.90
CA GLU A 193 -17.04 12.72 -8.48
C GLU A 193 -18.01 11.56 -8.22
N GLU A 194 -19.21 11.61 -8.79
CA GLU A 194 -20.21 10.54 -8.61
C GLU A 194 -19.79 9.23 -9.26
N ILE A 195 -19.01 9.24 -10.36
CA ILE A 195 -18.40 8.05 -10.94
C ILE A 195 -17.49 7.36 -9.92
N ILE A 196 -16.67 8.13 -9.19
CA ILE A 196 -15.79 7.61 -8.14
C ILE A 196 -16.62 7.18 -6.91
N GLN A 197 -17.57 7.99 -6.46
CA GLN A 197 -18.43 7.77 -5.30
C GLN A 197 -19.22 6.48 -5.41
N HIS A 198 -19.94 6.31 -6.54
CA HIS A 198 -20.78 5.13 -6.80
C HIS A 198 -20.00 3.96 -7.41
N SER A 199 -18.71 4.19 -7.71
CA SER A 199 -17.86 3.16 -8.32
C SER A 199 -18.42 2.67 -9.67
N SER A 200 -18.84 3.60 -10.56
CA SER A 200 -19.43 3.28 -11.85
C SER A 200 -18.41 2.63 -12.81
N ASN A 201 -18.69 1.41 -13.25
CA ASN A 201 -17.93 0.76 -14.34
C ASN A 201 -18.19 1.44 -15.68
N MET A 202 -19.45 1.84 -15.91
CA MET A 202 -19.84 2.52 -17.14
C MET A 202 -19.12 3.85 -17.30
N GLY A 203 -19.09 4.67 -16.24
CA GLY A 203 -18.42 5.96 -16.26
C GLY A 203 -16.94 5.85 -16.57
N THR A 204 -16.22 5.01 -15.81
CA THR A 204 -14.78 4.83 -16.02
C THR A 204 -14.43 4.18 -17.36
N SER A 205 -15.25 3.24 -17.84
CA SER A 205 -15.05 2.64 -19.17
C SER A 205 -15.19 3.65 -20.30
N LYS A 206 -16.21 4.51 -20.24
CA LYS A 206 -16.41 5.56 -21.24
C LYS A 206 -15.25 6.56 -21.25
N LEU A 207 -14.78 6.99 -20.08
CA LEU A 207 -13.61 7.85 -19.95
C LEU A 207 -12.33 7.19 -20.51
N ALA A 208 -12.09 5.92 -20.20
CA ALA A 208 -10.93 5.21 -20.72
C ALA A 208 -10.97 4.99 -22.24
N LEU A 209 -12.18 4.84 -22.82
CA LEU A 209 -12.36 4.66 -24.25
C LEU A 209 -12.34 5.98 -25.03
N SER A 210 -12.53 7.13 -24.37
CA SER A 210 -12.47 8.44 -25.02
C SER A 210 -11.04 8.97 -25.21
N VAL A 211 -10.07 8.39 -24.51
CA VAL A 211 -8.65 8.76 -24.64
C VAL A 211 -7.87 7.77 -25.50
N PRO A 212 -6.77 8.20 -26.14
CA PRO A 212 -5.91 7.25 -26.88
C PRO A 212 -5.38 6.15 -25.95
N LYS A 213 -5.43 4.90 -26.41
CA LYS A 213 -4.95 3.73 -25.69
C LYS A 213 -3.54 3.93 -25.11
N GLN A 214 -2.63 4.46 -25.91
CA GLN A 214 -1.24 4.63 -25.48
C GLN A 214 -1.15 5.60 -24.30
N PHE A 215 -1.92 6.70 -24.33
CA PHE A 215 -1.96 7.67 -23.24
C PHE A 215 -2.49 7.03 -21.94
N LEU A 216 -3.51 6.20 -22.02
CA LEU A 216 -4.02 5.44 -20.86
C LEU A 216 -2.94 4.54 -20.28
N LEU A 217 -2.24 3.77 -21.09
CA LEU A 217 -1.19 2.86 -20.63
C LEU A 217 0.02 3.61 -20.08
N ASP A 218 0.45 4.69 -20.74
CA ASP A 218 1.56 5.53 -20.28
C ASP A 218 1.24 6.20 -18.93
N THR A 219 0.01 6.66 -18.74
CA THR A 219 -0.43 7.22 -17.46
C THR A 219 -0.34 6.17 -16.34
N TYR A 220 -0.80 4.94 -16.60
CA TYR A 220 -0.72 3.85 -15.62
C TYR A 220 0.74 3.52 -15.27
N TYR A 221 1.61 3.45 -16.27
CA TYR A 221 3.03 3.20 -16.07
C TYR A 221 3.71 4.36 -15.31
N ASN A 222 3.47 5.60 -15.72
CA ASN A 222 4.05 6.79 -15.09
C ASN A 222 3.63 6.93 -13.62
N MET A 223 2.40 6.54 -13.29
CA MET A 223 1.91 6.48 -11.91
C MET A 223 2.53 5.36 -11.07
N GLY A 224 3.43 4.57 -11.68
CA GLY A 224 4.25 3.60 -10.96
C GLY A 224 3.70 2.18 -10.93
N LEU A 225 2.66 1.88 -11.71
CA LEU A 225 2.24 0.51 -11.91
C LEU A 225 3.25 -0.24 -12.79
N MET A 226 3.36 -1.55 -12.61
CA MET A 226 4.27 -2.40 -13.40
C MET A 226 5.76 -2.06 -13.23
N SER A 227 6.12 -1.45 -12.11
CA SER A 227 7.51 -1.12 -11.77
C SER A 227 7.75 -1.29 -10.26
N ASP A 228 9.01 -1.52 -9.90
CA ASP A 228 9.43 -1.63 -8.50
C ASP A 228 9.13 -0.34 -7.73
N THR A 229 8.83 -0.47 -6.45
CA THR A 229 8.39 0.67 -5.64
C THR A 229 9.54 1.53 -5.10
N GLY A 230 10.76 1.03 -5.17
CA GLY A 230 11.96 1.65 -4.60
C GLY A 230 12.39 1.02 -3.28
N LEU A 231 11.61 0.12 -2.71
CA LEU A 231 11.97 -0.60 -1.47
C LEU A 231 13.17 -1.52 -1.68
N ASN A 232 13.37 -2.02 -2.89
CA ASN A 232 14.44 -2.94 -3.28
C ASN A 232 14.54 -4.18 -2.40
N MET A 233 13.42 -4.61 -1.80
CA MET A 233 13.38 -5.78 -0.94
C MET A 233 13.38 -7.07 -1.76
N ALA A 234 14.02 -8.10 -1.24
CA ALA A 234 14.03 -9.41 -1.88
C ALA A 234 12.61 -9.95 -2.08
N GLY A 235 12.30 -10.39 -3.30
CA GLY A 235 10.98 -10.90 -3.66
C GLY A 235 9.94 -9.82 -3.97
N GLU A 236 10.32 -8.55 -4.03
CA GLU A 236 9.41 -7.49 -4.49
C GLU A 236 8.93 -7.80 -5.92
N SER A 237 7.62 -7.77 -6.10
CA SER A 237 6.98 -7.98 -7.40
C SER A 237 6.69 -6.64 -8.06
N SER A 238 7.08 -6.50 -9.31
CA SER A 238 6.71 -5.35 -10.16
C SER A 238 5.28 -5.42 -10.69
N GLY A 239 4.47 -6.36 -10.16
CA GLY A 239 3.11 -6.60 -10.65
C GLY A 239 3.07 -7.53 -11.86
N ILE A 240 1.87 -7.74 -12.37
CA ILE A 240 1.64 -8.57 -13.57
C ILE A 240 0.81 -7.77 -14.56
N PHE A 241 1.37 -7.56 -15.73
CA PHE A 241 0.69 -6.93 -16.84
C PHE A 241 1.16 -7.57 -18.15
N HIS A 242 0.21 -8.03 -18.93
CA HIS A 242 0.52 -8.62 -20.24
C HIS A 242 0.25 -7.62 -21.33
N GLU A 243 1.30 -6.96 -21.79
CA GLU A 243 1.20 -6.10 -22.95
C GLU A 243 0.77 -6.91 -24.18
N ARG A 244 -0.17 -6.37 -24.93
CA ARG A 244 -0.76 -7.00 -26.10
C ARG A 244 -0.55 -6.13 -27.33
N SER A 245 -0.23 -6.75 -28.45
CA SER A 245 -0.12 -6.05 -29.74
C SER A 245 -1.45 -5.44 -30.18
N ARG A 246 -2.55 -6.07 -29.80
CA ARG A 246 -3.93 -5.60 -30.08
C ARG A 246 -4.75 -5.64 -28.80
N TRP A 247 -5.43 -4.54 -28.54
CA TRP A 247 -6.37 -4.37 -27.43
C TRP A 247 -7.77 -4.21 -27.99
N SER A 248 -8.71 -4.97 -27.48
CA SER A 248 -10.14 -4.73 -27.71
C SER A 248 -10.63 -3.59 -26.81
N GLU A 249 -11.73 -2.94 -27.21
CA GLU A 249 -12.40 -1.95 -26.36
C GLU A 249 -12.83 -2.53 -25.00
N PHE A 250 -13.22 -3.82 -24.98
CA PHE A 250 -13.57 -4.48 -23.73
C PHE A 250 -12.39 -4.60 -22.79
N GLU A 251 -11.20 -4.94 -23.28
CA GLU A 251 -9.98 -5.03 -22.44
C GLU A 251 -9.57 -3.66 -21.91
N LEU A 252 -9.66 -2.59 -22.71
CA LEU A 252 -9.40 -1.23 -22.24
C LEU A 252 -10.44 -0.78 -21.20
N ALA A 253 -11.71 -1.10 -21.43
CA ALA A 253 -12.77 -0.84 -20.46
C ALA A 253 -12.53 -1.58 -19.15
N THR A 254 -12.17 -2.87 -19.17
CA THR A 254 -11.90 -3.65 -17.95
C THR A 254 -10.66 -3.15 -17.21
N LEU A 255 -9.64 -2.70 -17.93
CA LEU A 255 -8.45 -2.09 -17.32
C LEU A 255 -8.81 -0.84 -16.51
N SER A 256 -9.79 -0.03 -16.98
CA SER A 256 -10.22 1.20 -16.29
C SER A 256 -10.84 0.96 -14.91
N PHE A 257 -11.33 -0.23 -14.66
CA PHE A 257 -11.87 -0.61 -13.35
C PHE A 257 -11.08 -1.75 -12.67
N GLY A 258 -9.80 -1.91 -13.07
CA GLY A 258 -8.77 -2.65 -12.36
C GLY A 258 -8.73 -4.15 -12.61
N TYR A 259 -9.16 -4.62 -13.78
CA TYR A 259 -8.99 -5.99 -14.23
C TYR A 259 -7.98 -6.08 -15.39
N GLY A 260 -7.30 -7.22 -15.50
CA GLY A 260 -6.25 -7.41 -16.51
C GLY A 260 -4.89 -6.81 -16.13
N ILE A 261 -4.77 -6.27 -14.94
CA ILE A 261 -3.52 -5.82 -14.31
C ILE A 261 -3.50 -6.30 -12.86
N SER A 262 -2.37 -6.83 -12.40
CA SER A 262 -2.19 -7.16 -11.00
C SER A 262 -1.09 -6.31 -10.38
N VAL A 263 -1.34 -5.77 -9.20
CA VAL A 263 -0.45 -4.88 -8.48
C VAL A 263 -0.26 -5.36 -7.05
N THR A 264 0.85 -4.99 -6.41
CA THR A 264 1.06 -5.25 -4.99
C THR A 264 0.42 -4.17 -4.12
N THR A 265 0.25 -4.45 -2.84
CA THR A 265 -0.20 -3.47 -1.86
C THR A 265 0.74 -2.26 -1.80
N ALA A 266 2.06 -2.49 -1.93
CA ALA A 266 3.07 -1.43 -1.96
C ALA A 266 2.95 -0.55 -3.22
N GLN A 267 2.74 -1.14 -4.41
CA GLN A 267 2.53 -0.38 -5.65
C GLN A 267 1.26 0.49 -5.57
N LEU A 268 0.17 -0.08 -5.05
CA LEU A 268 -1.07 0.69 -4.84
C LEU A 268 -0.84 1.82 -3.83
N GLY A 269 -0.06 1.56 -2.76
CA GLY A 269 0.34 2.57 -1.79
C GLY A 269 1.12 3.72 -2.43
N ARG A 270 2.11 3.43 -3.28
CA ARG A 270 2.88 4.43 -4.01
C ARG A 270 2.01 5.25 -4.98
N LEU A 271 1.08 4.60 -5.68
CA LEU A 271 0.13 5.28 -6.56
C LEU A 271 -0.70 6.31 -5.79
N TYR A 272 -1.30 5.91 -4.66
CA TYR A 272 -2.09 6.81 -3.82
C TYR A 272 -1.22 7.89 -3.16
N ALA A 273 0.03 7.59 -2.79
CA ALA A 273 0.97 8.59 -2.30
C ALA A 273 1.33 9.62 -3.39
N THR A 274 1.43 9.21 -4.65
CA THR A 274 1.66 10.11 -5.79
C THR A 274 0.47 11.06 -5.98
N LEU A 275 -0.77 10.56 -5.91
CA LEU A 275 -1.97 11.40 -5.94
C LEU A 275 -1.97 12.39 -4.77
N ALA A 276 -1.74 11.90 -3.55
CA ALA A 276 -1.72 12.68 -2.33
C ALA A 276 -0.60 13.75 -2.31
N ASN A 277 0.52 13.49 -2.99
CA ASN A 277 1.67 14.39 -3.12
C ASN A 277 1.55 15.35 -4.32
N GLY A 278 0.34 15.64 -4.77
CA GLY A 278 0.08 16.57 -5.87
C GLY A 278 0.71 16.12 -7.19
N GLY A 279 0.74 14.81 -7.46
CA GLY A 279 1.24 14.25 -8.71
C GLY A 279 2.76 14.06 -8.79
N VAL A 280 3.45 14.18 -7.66
CA VAL A 280 4.90 13.92 -7.56
C VAL A 280 5.12 12.50 -7.04
N LYS A 281 5.58 11.62 -7.94
CA LYS A 281 5.96 10.24 -7.61
C LYS A 281 7.29 10.21 -6.88
N GLN A 282 7.32 9.48 -5.76
CA GLN A 282 8.52 9.22 -4.98
C GLN A 282 8.76 7.71 -4.85
N PRO A 283 10.02 7.25 -4.78
CA PRO A 283 10.30 5.89 -4.35
C PRO A 283 9.86 5.71 -2.89
N LEU A 284 9.34 4.54 -2.57
CA LEU A 284 9.12 4.17 -1.18
C LEU A 284 10.45 3.92 -0.49
N ASN A 285 10.56 4.33 0.76
CA ASN A 285 11.76 4.20 1.55
C ASN A 285 11.46 3.52 2.90
N ILE A 286 12.33 2.64 3.34
CA ILE A 286 12.21 1.94 4.62
C ILE A 286 13.45 2.12 5.51
N ILE A 287 14.51 2.70 4.96
CA ILE A 287 15.80 2.89 5.64
C ILE A 287 15.99 4.37 5.94
N GLN A 288 16.12 4.70 7.21
CA GLN A 288 16.45 6.05 7.66
C GLN A 288 17.96 6.27 7.68
N SER A 289 18.73 5.27 8.17
CA SER A 289 20.19 5.34 8.27
C SER A 289 20.79 3.92 8.30
N PRO A 290 21.96 3.68 7.71
CA PRO A 290 22.75 4.65 6.94
C PRO A 290 22.12 4.90 5.57
N LYS A 291 22.07 6.13 5.14
CA LYS A 291 21.81 6.44 3.73
C LYS A 291 23.10 6.28 2.94
N GLN A 292 23.03 5.67 1.78
CA GLN A 292 24.19 5.63 0.87
C GLN A 292 24.66 7.06 0.57
N ALA A 293 25.97 7.27 0.58
CA ALA A 293 26.54 8.59 0.29
C ALA A 293 26.05 9.07 -1.10
N GLY A 294 25.43 10.24 -1.13
CA GLY A 294 24.86 10.80 -2.37
C GLY A 294 23.43 10.31 -2.70
N TRP A 295 22.80 9.48 -1.86
CA TRP A 295 21.42 9.10 -2.06
C TRP A 295 20.51 10.32 -1.92
N GLN A 296 19.76 10.58 -2.98
CA GLN A 296 18.64 11.53 -3.00
C GLN A 296 17.44 10.80 -3.56
N PRO A 297 16.25 10.91 -2.94
CA PRO A 297 15.04 10.37 -3.52
C PRO A 297 14.83 11.03 -4.89
N GLN A 298 14.80 10.22 -5.94
CA GLN A 298 14.44 10.71 -7.27
C GLN A 298 12.93 10.87 -7.34
N SER A 299 12.45 12.04 -6.96
CA SER A 299 11.05 12.41 -7.13
C SER A 299 10.82 12.96 -8.54
N GLU A 300 9.72 12.59 -9.13
CA GLU A 300 9.34 12.98 -10.49
C GLU A 300 7.88 13.42 -10.53
N ARG A 301 7.59 14.60 -11.11
CA ARG A 301 6.22 14.97 -11.40
C ARG A 301 5.71 14.18 -12.60
N VAL A 302 4.69 13.38 -12.39
CA VAL A 302 4.13 12.47 -13.41
C VAL A 302 2.74 12.86 -13.87
N ILE A 303 2.04 13.71 -13.09
CA ILE A 303 0.74 14.31 -13.43
C ILE A 303 0.70 15.74 -12.90
N SER A 304 -0.28 16.53 -13.37
CA SER A 304 -0.49 17.89 -12.90
C SER A 304 -0.94 17.91 -11.43
N GLU A 305 -0.56 18.97 -10.72
CA GLU A 305 -0.99 19.15 -9.32
C GLU A 305 -2.49 19.40 -9.23
N GLU A 306 -3.03 20.12 -10.19
CA GLU A 306 -4.44 20.46 -10.27
C GLU A 306 -5.31 19.20 -10.36
N ASN A 307 -5.01 18.30 -11.31
CA ASN A 307 -5.77 17.07 -11.50
C ASN A 307 -5.56 16.08 -10.34
N ALA A 308 -4.35 16.01 -9.78
CA ALA A 308 -4.09 15.22 -8.59
C ALA A 308 -4.99 15.66 -7.41
N ARG A 309 -5.09 16.97 -7.16
CA ARG A 309 -5.98 17.54 -6.14
C ARG A 309 -7.45 17.30 -6.44
N ALA A 310 -7.86 17.49 -7.70
CA ALA A 310 -9.24 17.22 -8.10
C ALA A 310 -9.63 15.77 -7.80
N ILE A 311 -8.79 14.81 -8.14
CA ILE A 311 -9.03 13.39 -7.84
C ILE A 311 -9.11 13.12 -6.33
N VAL A 312 -8.19 13.66 -5.53
CA VAL A 312 -8.22 13.49 -4.06
C VAL A 312 -9.51 14.07 -3.46
N ASN A 313 -9.94 15.25 -3.92
CA ASN A 313 -11.20 15.86 -3.49
C ASN A 313 -12.42 15.02 -3.89
N MET A 314 -12.48 14.51 -5.12
CA MET A 314 -13.57 13.63 -5.58
C MET A 314 -13.63 12.33 -4.76
N MET A 315 -12.47 11.76 -4.39
CA MET A 315 -12.41 10.54 -3.57
C MET A 315 -12.93 10.73 -2.14
N GLU A 316 -13.04 11.95 -1.63
CA GLU A 316 -13.64 12.21 -0.31
C GLU A 316 -15.09 11.76 -0.26
N SER A 317 -15.85 11.93 -1.35
CA SER A 317 -17.24 11.52 -1.46
C SER A 317 -17.49 10.04 -1.15
N VAL A 318 -16.47 9.19 -1.34
CA VAL A 318 -16.53 7.74 -1.08
C VAL A 318 -16.75 7.41 0.40
N THR A 319 -16.22 8.23 1.31
CA THR A 319 -16.35 8.05 2.76
C THR A 319 -17.57 8.75 3.35
N GLN A 320 -18.21 9.61 2.55
CA GLN A 320 -19.38 10.40 2.94
C GLN A 320 -20.71 9.66 2.71
N ARG A 321 -21.81 10.36 2.98
CA ARG A 321 -23.17 9.83 2.76
C ARG A 321 -23.39 9.55 1.27
N GLY A 322 -23.81 8.33 0.94
CA GLY A 322 -23.97 7.88 -0.44
C GLY A 322 -22.77 7.11 -0.99
N GLY A 323 -21.58 7.28 -0.39
CA GLY A 323 -20.38 6.59 -0.78
C GLY A 323 -20.33 5.12 -0.36
N THR A 324 -19.38 4.40 -0.94
CA THR A 324 -19.21 2.94 -0.76
C THR A 324 -18.44 2.56 0.50
N ALA A 325 -17.85 3.52 1.25
CA ALA A 325 -16.99 3.24 2.39
C ALA A 325 -17.19 4.19 3.57
N LYS A 326 -18.43 4.33 4.06
CA LYS A 326 -18.73 5.17 5.24
C LYS A 326 -17.96 4.75 6.49
N LYS A 327 -17.62 3.47 6.60
CA LYS A 327 -16.87 2.91 7.75
C LYS A 327 -15.38 3.30 7.72
N ALA A 328 -14.89 3.91 6.65
CA ALA A 328 -13.55 4.49 6.57
C ALA A 328 -13.46 5.90 7.16
N ALA A 329 -14.59 6.53 7.48
CA ALA A 329 -14.61 7.87 8.08
C ALA A 329 -13.88 7.88 9.43
N ILE A 330 -13.12 8.95 9.68
CA ILE A 330 -12.36 9.15 10.91
C ILE A 330 -12.86 10.45 11.56
N PRO A 331 -13.36 10.41 12.80
CA PRO A 331 -13.86 11.62 13.47
C PRO A 331 -12.80 12.73 13.50
N GLY A 332 -13.18 13.91 13.05
CA GLY A 332 -12.31 15.10 13.02
C GLY A 332 -11.41 15.19 11.77
N TYR A 333 -11.40 14.20 10.89
CA TYR A 333 -10.59 14.23 9.68
C TYR A 333 -11.41 14.02 8.42
N ARG A 334 -11.08 14.79 7.39
CA ARG A 334 -11.55 14.53 6.04
C ARG A 334 -10.72 13.40 5.44
N VAL A 335 -11.39 12.38 4.93
CA VAL A 335 -10.77 11.16 4.41
C VAL A 335 -11.16 10.97 2.96
N ALA A 336 -10.18 10.87 2.07
CA ALA A 336 -10.35 10.44 0.69
C ALA A 336 -9.97 8.98 0.54
N GLY A 337 -10.67 8.23 -0.31
CA GLY A 337 -10.30 6.85 -0.53
C GLY A 337 -11.12 6.15 -1.60
N LYS A 338 -10.81 4.86 -1.80
CA LYS A 338 -11.54 4.00 -2.73
C LYS A 338 -11.55 2.55 -2.27
N THR A 339 -12.71 1.93 -2.35
CA THR A 339 -12.89 0.49 -2.18
C THR A 339 -12.49 -0.26 -3.44
N GLY A 340 -11.86 -1.41 -3.28
CA GLY A 340 -11.72 -2.44 -4.28
C GLY A 340 -12.28 -3.76 -3.76
N THR A 341 -13.16 -4.39 -4.53
CA THR A 341 -13.63 -5.75 -4.27
C THR A 341 -13.50 -6.49 -5.60
N SER A 342 -12.53 -7.36 -5.70
CA SER A 342 -12.27 -8.13 -6.91
C SER A 342 -12.35 -9.62 -6.62
N ARG A 343 -12.83 -10.39 -7.61
CA ARG A 343 -12.74 -11.86 -7.56
C ARG A 343 -11.33 -12.28 -7.89
N LYS A 344 -10.86 -13.33 -7.25
CA LYS A 344 -9.54 -13.89 -7.56
C LYS A 344 -9.53 -14.54 -8.94
N ALA A 345 -8.52 -14.21 -9.73
CA ALA A 345 -8.24 -14.93 -10.96
C ALA A 345 -7.76 -16.34 -10.66
N VAL A 346 -8.37 -17.33 -11.31
CA VAL A 346 -8.03 -18.76 -11.22
C VAL A 346 -7.87 -19.32 -12.64
N ALA A 347 -7.30 -20.51 -12.73
CA ALA A 347 -7.19 -21.17 -14.04
C ALA A 347 -8.58 -21.32 -14.67
N GLY A 348 -8.77 -20.68 -15.84
CA GLY A 348 -10.02 -20.72 -16.59
C GLY A 348 -11.01 -19.57 -16.30
N GLY A 349 -10.66 -18.59 -15.45
CA GLY A 349 -11.53 -17.44 -15.20
C GLY A 349 -11.41 -16.84 -13.80
N TYR A 350 -12.55 -16.60 -13.15
CA TYR A 350 -12.61 -16.03 -11.80
C TYR A 350 -13.25 -17.04 -10.83
N GLY A 351 -12.61 -17.19 -9.66
CA GLY A 351 -13.13 -17.99 -8.55
C GLY A 351 -14.27 -17.32 -7.78
N GLU A 352 -14.66 -17.93 -6.69
CA GLU A 352 -15.68 -17.38 -5.78
C GLU A 352 -15.07 -16.53 -4.66
N GLU A 353 -13.77 -16.65 -4.42
CA GLU A 353 -13.03 -15.90 -3.43
C GLU A 353 -12.80 -14.45 -3.85
N TYR A 354 -12.82 -13.55 -2.86
CA TYR A 354 -12.65 -12.13 -3.06
C TYR A 354 -11.33 -11.61 -2.46
N VAL A 355 -10.81 -10.56 -3.07
CA VAL A 355 -9.80 -9.68 -2.47
C VAL A 355 -10.46 -8.35 -2.19
N ASN A 356 -10.45 -7.95 -0.92
CA ASN A 356 -11.04 -6.71 -0.45
C ASN A 356 -9.96 -5.72 -0.08
N ILE A 357 -10.06 -4.51 -0.64
CA ILE A 357 -9.06 -3.46 -0.49
C ILE A 357 -9.75 -2.17 -0.08
N PHE A 358 -9.14 -1.43 0.82
CA PHE A 358 -9.39 -0.02 0.96
C PHE A 358 -8.07 0.75 0.86
N ALA A 359 -8.02 1.69 -0.07
CA ALA A 359 -6.91 2.61 -0.28
C ALA A 359 -7.36 4.02 0.10
N GLY A 360 -6.67 4.67 1.04
CA GLY A 360 -7.14 5.95 1.54
C GLY A 360 -6.01 6.91 1.92
N ILE A 361 -6.37 8.18 1.94
CA ILE A 361 -5.52 9.37 2.15
C ILE A 361 -6.15 10.21 3.25
N ALA A 362 -5.39 10.69 4.19
CA ALA A 362 -5.82 11.66 5.19
C ALA A 362 -4.65 12.50 5.73
N PRO A 363 -4.93 13.75 6.17
CA PRO A 363 -6.11 14.56 5.92
C PRO A 363 -6.27 14.94 4.44
N VAL A 364 -7.46 15.29 3.97
CA VAL A 364 -7.68 15.73 2.58
C VAL A 364 -7.11 17.12 2.30
N SER A 365 -7.22 18.03 3.27
CA SER A 365 -6.79 19.43 3.11
C SER A 365 -5.27 19.60 2.95
N ASP A 366 -4.47 18.79 3.63
CA ASP A 366 -3.01 18.67 3.50
C ASP A 366 -2.63 17.21 3.68
N PRO A 367 -2.61 16.43 2.60
CA PRO A 367 -2.33 14.99 2.66
C PRO A 367 -1.00 14.66 3.33
N ARG A 368 -1.07 13.83 4.39
CA ARG A 368 0.09 13.45 5.18
C ARG A 368 0.33 11.95 5.15
N LEU A 369 -0.72 11.16 5.18
CA LEU A 369 -0.62 9.71 5.23
C LEU A 369 -1.46 9.05 4.13
N VAL A 370 -0.91 7.95 3.61
CA VAL A 370 -1.63 6.97 2.81
C VAL A 370 -1.63 5.66 3.56
N THR A 371 -2.78 5.01 3.61
CA THR A 371 -2.91 3.66 4.16
C THR A 371 -3.66 2.77 3.18
N ILE A 372 -3.08 1.62 2.88
CA ILE A 372 -3.73 0.56 2.10
C ILE A 372 -3.96 -0.62 3.03
N VAL A 373 -5.18 -1.12 3.05
CA VAL A 373 -5.56 -2.35 3.77
C VAL A 373 -6.11 -3.36 2.78
N LEU A 374 -5.61 -4.58 2.87
CA LEU A 374 -6.04 -5.71 2.06
C LEU A 374 -6.49 -6.85 2.98
N ILE A 375 -7.71 -7.35 2.75
CA ILE A 375 -8.27 -8.56 3.38
C ILE A 375 -8.49 -9.59 2.27
N ASN A 376 -7.76 -10.69 2.34
CA ASN A 376 -7.78 -11.72 1.31
C ASN A 376 -8.71 -12.87 1.69
N GLU A 377 -9.64 -13.18 0.81
CA GLU A 377 -10.61 -14.29 0.98
C GLU A 377 -11.40 -14.17 2.30
N PRO A 378 -12.10 -13.05 2.55
CA PRO A 378 -12.98 -12.99 3.71
C PRO A 378 -14.05 -14.05 3.60
N GLY A 379 -14.26 -14.77 4.69
CA GLY A 379 -15.35 -15.75 4.82
C GLY A 379 -16.64 -15.09 5.29
N GLY A 380 -17.74 -15.87 5.24
CA GLY A 380 -19.04 -15.44 5.72
C GLY A 380 -19.79 -14.50 4.77
N ASP A 381 -20.76 -13.75 5.32
CA ASP A 381 -21.68 -12.90 4.54
C ASP A 381 -21.11 -11.52 4.18
N LEU A 382 -19.97 -11.12 4.79
CA LEU A 382 -19.36 -9.82 4.59
C LEU A 382 -18.22 -9.90 3.58
N TYR A 383 -18.53 -9.72 2.31
CA TYR A 383 -17.56 -9.80 1.21
C TYR A 383 -17.25 -8.47 0.52
N HIS A 384 -17.86 -7.36 0.99
CA HIS A 384 -17.56 -6.05 0.43
C HIS A 384 -16.43 -5.33 1.21
N ALA A 385 -15.52 -4.70 0.49
CA ALA A 385 -14.42 -3.96 1.07
C ALA A 385 -14.85 -2.80 1.99
N GLY A 386 -16.01 -2.20 1.72
CA GLY A 386 -16.61 -1.17 2.58
C GLY A 386 -17.02 -1.69 3.97
N ASP A 387 -17.20 -2.99 4.12
CA ASP A 387 -17.56 -3.65 5.38
C ASP A 387 -16.38 -4.33 6.05
N THR A 388 -15.35 -4.69 5.32
CA THR A 388 -14.18 -5.45 5.80
C THR A 388 -12.92 -4.60 5.92
N ALA A 389 -12.39 -4.09 4.81
CA ALA A 389 -11.13 -3.33 4.79
C ALA A 389 -11.29 -1.87 5.28
N ALA A 390 -12.44 -1.24 5.01
CA ALA A 390 -12.66 0.16 5.38
C ALA A 390 -12.64 0.44 6.89
N PRO A 391 -13.27 -0.35 7.78
CA PRO A 391 -13.17 -0.13 9.23
C PRO A 391 -11.75 -0.37 9.77
N VAL A 392 -11.01 -1.33 9.23
CA VAL A 392 -9.61 -1.58 9.59
C VAL A 392 -8.73 -0.39 9.19
N PHE A 393 -8.95 0.16 8.00
CA PHE A 393 -8.31 1.40 7.57
C PHE A 393 -8.60 2.55 8.56
N SER A 394 -9.86 2.76 8.94
CA SER A 394 -10.25 3.83 9.87
C SER A 394 -9.49 3.73 11.20
N SER A 395 -9.37 2.53 11.76
CA SER A 395 -8.64 2.27 12.99
C SER A 395 -7.14 2.56 12.84
N ILE A 396 -6.50 2.03 11.80
CA ILE A 396 -5.06 2.21 11.56
C ILE A 396 -4.73 3.68 11.26
N MET A 397 -5.43 4.29 10.30
CA MET A 397 -5.19 5.67 9.89
C MET A 397 -5.47 6.65 11.02
N GLY A 398 -6.61 6.49 11.73
CA GLY A 398 -6.96 7.35 12.85
C GLY A 398 -5.93 7.29 13.98
N GLY A 399 -5.46 6.10 14.33
CA GLY A 399 -4.40 5.93 15.31
C GLY A 399 -3.06 6.52 14.86
N ALA A 400 -2.68 6.34 13.59
CA ALA A 400 -1.45 6.90 13.03
C ALA A 400 -1.47 8.44 13.03
N LEU A 401 -2.57 9.06 12.60
CA LEU A 401 -2.75 10.52 12.64
C LEU A 401 -2.58 11.07 14.07
N HIS A 402 -3.15 10.38 15.05
CA HIS A 402 -3.04 10.73 16.46
C HIS A 402 -1.63 10.60 17.00
N MET A 403 -0.95 9.47 16.72
CA MET A 403 0.42 9.20 17.17
C MET A 403 1.43 10.19 16.60
N LEU A 404 1.18 10.70 15.40
CA LEU A 404 2.02 11.69 14.72
C LEU A 404 1.61 13.14 15.01
N ASN A 405 0.60 13.37 15.87
CA ASN A 405 0.05 14.68 16.20
C ASN A 405 -0.34 15.50 14.95
N ILE A 406 -0.88 14.83 13.93
CA ILE A 406 -1.40 15.50 12.74
C ILE A 406 -2.73 16.16 13.10
N PRO A 407 -2.88 17.49 12.90
CA PRO A 407 -4.08 18.19 13.33
C PRO A 407 -5.32 17.77 12.51
N PRO A 408 -6.50 17.72 13.14
CA PRO A 408 -7.77 17.51 12.45
C PRO A 408 -8.06 18.63 11.42
N ASP A 409 -8.67 18.25 10.29
CA ASP A 409 -9.04 19.19 9.21
C ASP A 409 -10.56 19.28 8.97
N ASP A 410 -11.39 18.49 9.68
CA ASP A 410 -12.84 18.61 9.65
C ASP A 410 -13.33 19.70 10.64
N LYS A 411 -13.61 20.88 10.10
CA LYS A 411 -14.08 22.03 10.87
C LYS A 411 -15.47 21.85 11.51
N GLN A 412 -16.27 20.90 11.04
CA GLN A 412 -17.61 20.67 11.60
C GLN A 412 -17.54 20.03 12.99
N VAL A 413 -16.53 19.22 13.25
CA VAL A 413 -16.32 18.59 14.56
C VAL A 413 -15.65 19.53 15.56
N THR A 414 -14.75 20.41 15.08
CA THR A 414 -14.03 21.39 15.94
C THR A 414 -14.92 22.53 16.42
N SER A 415 -16.09 22.74 15.82
CA SER A 415 -17.05 23.78 16.21
C SER A 415 -18.11 23.31 17.22
N SER A 416 -17.98 22.14 17.81
CA SER A 416 -18.90 21.61 18.82
C SER A 416 -18.96 22.57 20.02
N PRO A 417 -20.15 23.00 20.49
CA PRO A 417 -20.34 23.97 21.58
C PRO A 417 -19.69 23.54 22.91
N TRP A 418 -19.37 22.26 23.08
CA TRP A 418 -18.77 21.68 24.29
C TRP A 418 -17.29 22.01 24.48
N LEU A 419 -16.60 22.49 23.45
CA LEU A 419 -15.18 22.92 23.53
C LEU A 419 -15.02 24.40 23.84
N LYS A 420 -16.11 25.20 23.94
CA LYS A 420 -16.11 26.63 24.30
C LYS A 420 -16.37 26.89 25.79
N GLY A 421 -16.33 25.88 26.63
CA GLY A 421 -16.61 25.99 28.07
C GLY A 421 -15.36 26.18 28.92
N GLY A 422 -14.54 27.21 28.69
CA GLY A 422 -13.33 27.43 29.45
C GLY A 422 -12.86 28.89 29.57
N GLU A 423 -13.74 29.87 29.29
CA GLU A 423 -13.43 31.26 29.60
C GLU A 423 -14.73 32.01 30.02
N SER A 424 -15.08 31.91 31.28
CA SER A 424 -15.82 32.94 32.00
C SER A 424 -15.79 32.68 33.50
N GLY A 425 -15.09 33.54 34.21
CA GLY A 425 -15.16 33.55 35.66
C GLY A 425 -13.97 34.22 36.32
N SER A 426 -13.90 35.46 36.27
CA SER A 426 -13.83 36.63 37.12
C SER A 426 -12.67 37.53 36.91
#